data_929c3a31e8207b00f907a08856102acb
#
_entry.id   929c3a31e8207b00f907a08856102acb
#
_cell.length_a   1.000
_cell.length_b   1.000
_cell.length_c   1.000
_cell.angle_alpha   90.00
_cell.angle_beta   90.00
_cell.angle_gamma   90.00
#
_symmetry.space_group_name_H-M   'P 1'
#
loop_
_entity.id
_entity.type
_entity.pdbx_description
1 polymer ?
#
loop_
_entity_poly.entity_id
_entity_poly.type
_entity_poly.pdbx_seq_one_letter_code
_entity_poly.pdbx_strand_id
1 'polypeptide(L)'
;MLAIIGGSGLSRLPGLDITHRQVMRTPYGEPSCPLSFGQIAGRQIVFLARHGYGHSLAPHEINYRANIWALAEIGVSGILAVGSVGGINPELTTGTLAVPDQILDYTHSRAATFFEGPDQPEIGRASCRER
;
A
#
# COMPACT_ATOMS: atom_id res chain seq x y z
N MET A 1 -8.73 -9.57 -9.26
CA MET A 1 -7.26 -9.61 -9.14
C MET A 1 -6.87 -8.97 -7.82
N LEU A 2 -5.95 -9.57 -7.05
CA LEU A 2 -5.48 -9.06 -5.77
C LEU A 2 -4.21 -8.21 -5.96
N ALA A 3 -4.10 -7.11 -5.24
CA ALA A 3 -2.87 -6.33 -5.16
C ALA A 3 -2.10 -6.64 -3.88
N ILE A 4 -0.78 -6.66 -3.98
CA ILE A 4 0.13 -6.75 -2.83
C ILE A 4 1.02 -5.51 -2.81
N ILE A 5 1.00 -4.78 -1.71
CA ILE A 5 1.92 -3.66 -1.47
C ILE A 5 3.04 -4.16 -0.57
N GLY A 6 4.25 -4.21 -1.11
CA GLY A 6 5.45 -4.59 -0.38
C GLY A 6 6.08 -3.43 0.38
N GLY A 7 6.59 -3.69 1.57
CA GLY A 7 7.32 -2.74 2.40
C GLY A 7 8.79 -3.10 2.53
N SER A 8 9.41 -2.67 3.64
CA SER A 8 10.79 -3.02 3.97
C SER A 8 10.96 -4.55 4.03
N GLY A 9 12.00 -5.05 3.38
CA GLY A 9 12.23 -6.49 3.23
C GLY A 9 11.42 -7.18 2.13
N LEU A 10 10.45 -6.49 1.50
CA LEU A 10 9.64 -7.00 0.40
C LEU A 10 9.64 -6.01 -0.78
N SER A 11 10.83 -5.70 -1.31
CA SER A 11 10.99 -4.88 -2.51
C SER A 11 10.72 -5.64 -3.80
N ARG A 12 10.72 -6.97 -3.72
CA ARG A 12 10.30 -7.92 -4.76
C ARG A 12 9.44 -8.98 -4.11
N LEU A 13 8.44 -9.46 -4.84
CA LEU A 13 7.58 -10.54 -4.36
C LEU A 13 8.17 -11.88 -4.83
N PRO A 14 8.70 -12.71 -3.92
CA PRO A 14 9.21 -14.03 -4.28
C PRO A 14 8.12 -14.89 -4.92
N GLY A 15 8.47 -15.64 -5.97
CA GLY A 15 7.53 -16.51 -6.66
C GLY A 15 6.53 -15.80 -7.58
N LEU A 16 6.65 -14.49 -7.76
CA LEU A 16 5.86 -13.76 -8.74
C LEU A 16 6.51 -13.92 -10.14
N ASP A 17 5.84 -14.67 -11.01
CA ASP A 17 6.17 -14.74 -12.43
C ASP A 17 5.65 -13.49 -13.11
N ILE A 18 6.52 -12.49 -13.27
CA ILE A 18 6.15 -11.18 -13.81
C ILE A 18 5.90 -11.31 -15.31
N THR A 19 4.71 -10.96 -15.76
CA THR A 19 4.33 -10.91 -17.18
C THR A 19 4.70 -9.56 -17.80
N HIS A 20 4.40 -8.47 -17.11
CA HIS A 20 4.72 -7.12 -17.58
C HIS A 20 4.76 -6.13 -16.42
N ARG A 21 5.27 -4.93 -16.71
CA ARG A 21 5.20 -3.77 -15.81
C ARG A 21 4.47 -2.64 -16.49
N GLN A 22 3.67 -1.93 -15.73
CA GLN A 22 2.90 -0.79 -16.21
C GLN A 22 3.23 0.46 -15.40
N VAL A 23 3.64 1.51 -16.11
CA VAL A 23 3.78 2.84 -15.52
C VAL A 23 2.40 3.48 -15.43
N MET A 24 2.04 3.94 -14.24
CA MET A 24 0.77 4.61 -14.00
C MET A 24 1.00 6.11 -13.80
N ARG A 25 0.16 6.93 -14.42
CA ARG A 25 0.05 8.35 -14.12
C ARG A 25 -1.26 8.58 -13.38
N THR A 26 -1.20 9.33 -12.31
CA THR A 26 -2.38 9.58 -11.48
C THR A 26 -2.60 11.09 -11.29
N PRO A 27 -3.82 11.52 -10.96
CA PRO A 27 -4.10 12.94 -10.62
C PRO A 27 -3.31 13.41 -9.39
N TYR A 28 -2.77 12.49 -8.61
CA TYR A 28 -2.03 12.75 -7.37
C TYR A 28 -0.50 12.70 -7.58
N GLY A 29 -0.03 12.61 -8.82
CA GLY A 29 1.36 12.41 -9.16
C GLY A 29 1.72 10.95 -9.46
N GLU A 30 2.98 10.61 -9.36
CA GLU A 30 3.46 9.28 -9.70
C GLU A 30 3.39 8.31 -8.49
N PRO A 31 3.00 7.04 -8.72
CA PRO A 31 3.18 5.97 -7.75
C PRO A 31 4.66 5.72 -7.45
N SER A 32 4.94 5.01 -6.35
CA SER A 32 6.30 4.69 -5.89
C SER A 32 7.14 3.95 -6.94
N CYS A 33 6.52 3.19 -7.80
CA CYS A 33 7.16 2.47 -8.92
C CYS A 33 6.11 1.98 -9.91
N PRO A 34 6.52 1.53 -11.13
CA PRO A 34 5.64 0.81 -12.04
C PRO A 34 5.01 -0.42 -11.38
N LEU A 35 3.74 -0.65 -11.63
CA LEU A 35 3.02 -1.83 -11.14
C LEU A 35 3.55 -3.09 -11.85
N SER A 36 3.89 -4.11 -11.08
CA SER A 36 4.30 -5.42 -11.63
C SER A 36 3.13 -6.38 -11.66
N PHE A 37 2.72 -6.78 -12.85
CA PHE A 37 1.68 -7.76 -13.08
C PHE A 37 2.31 -9.15 -13.24
N GLY A 38 1.68 -10.17 -12.67
CA GLY A 38 2.18 -11.52 -12.76
C GLY A 38 1.27 -12.54 -12.13
N GLN A 39 1.79 -13.73 -11.90
CA GLN A 39 1.05 -14.83 -11.32
C GLN A 39 1.83 -15.49 -10.17
N ILE A 40 1.11 -15.91 -9.15
CA ILE A 40 1.60 -16.78 -8.08
C ILE A 40 0.62 -17.93 -7.95
N ALA A 41 1.10 -19.16 -8.06
CA ALA A 41 0.28 -20.37 -7.96
C ALA A 41 -0.99 -20.29 -8.84
N GLY A 42 -0.86 -19.80 -10.08
CA GLY A 42 -1.95 -19.66 -11.04
C GLY A 42 -2.93 -18.49 -10.76
N ARG A 43 -2.71 -17.71 -9.72
CA ARG A 43 -3.53 -16.53 -9.42
C ARG A 43 -2.87 -15.25 -9.92
N GLN A 44 -3.65 -14.42 -10.59
CA GLN A 44 -3.19 -13.11 -11.05
C GLN A 44 -3.02 -12.16 -9.85
N ILE A 45 -1.84 -11.58 -9.75
CA ILE A 45 -1.42 -10.66 -8.71
C ILE A 45 -0.84 -9.40 -9.35
N VAL A 46 -1.10 -8.25 -8.74
CA VAL A 46 -0.37 -7.01 -8.98
C VAL A 46 0.48 -6.70 -7.76
N PHE A 47 1.75 -6.40 -7.99
CA PHE A 47 2.68 -6.05 -6.93
C PHE A 47 3.17 -4.60 -7.08
N LEU A 48 3.20 -3.88 -5.96
CA LEU A 48 3.73 -2.53 -5.85
C LEU A 48 4.73 -2.47 -4.68
N ALA A 49 5.98 -2.10 -4.96
CA ALA A 49 6.98 -1.83 -3.94
C ALA A 49 6.84 -0.39 -3.46
N ARG A 50 6.26 -0.15 -2.26
CA ARG A 50 5.96 1.21 -1.80
C ARG A 50 7.18 2.09 -1.59
N HIS A 51 8.35 1.51 -1.34
CA HIS A 51 9.62 2.24 -1.24
C HIS A 51 10.37 2.35 -2.58
N GLY A 52 9.73 1.99 -3.69
CA GLY A 52 10.36 1.93 -5.01
C GLY A 52 11.23 0.68 -5.19
N TYR A 53 11.64 0.44 -6.44
CA TYR A 53 12.64 -0.58 -6.73
C TYR A 53 14.00 -0.10 -6.20
N GLY A 54 14.65 -0.93 -5.39
CA GLY A 54 15.91 -0.56 -4.75
C GLY A 54 15.78 0.20 -3.45
N HIS A 55 14.56 0.33 -2.93
CA HIS A 55 14.29 0.93 -1.61
C HIS A 55 14.75 2.40 -1.53
N SER A 56 14.48 3.18 -2.57
CA SER A 56 14.96 4.55 -2.76
C SER A 56 14.08 5.64 -2.13
N LEU A 57 12.82 5.31 -1.80
CA LEU A 57 11.88 6.27 -1.22
C LEU A 57 11.80 6.10 0.30
N ALA A 58 12.07 7.17 1.03
CA ALA A 58 11.86 7.20 2.47
C ALA A 58 10.34 7.17 2.81
N PRO A 59 9.94 6.73 4.01
CA PRO A 59 8.51 6.61 4.37
C PRO A 59 7.70 7.90 4.19
N HIS A 60 8.30 9.06 4.41
CA HIS A 60 7.65 10.38 4.26
C HIS A 60 7.56 10.87 2.82
N GLU A 61 8.34 10.27 1.89
CA GLU A 61 8.35 10.60 0.46
C GLU A 61 7.36 9.76 -0.34
N ILE A 62 6.80 8.70 0.26
CA ILE A 62 5.86 7.82 -0.43
C ILE A 62 4.58 8.57 -0.75
N ASN A 63 4.20 8.57 -2.03
CA ASN A 63 2.92 9.09 -2.48
C ASN A 63 1.82 8.03 -2.31
N TYR A 64 1.27 7.94 -1.10
CA TYR A 64 0.26 6.94 -0.77
C TYR A 64 -1.02 7.09 -1.61
N ARG A 65 -1.45 8.34 -1.90
CA ARG A 65 -2.63 8.59 -2.74
C ARG A 65 -2.43 8.06 -4.15
N ALA A 66 -1.29 8.37 -4.77
CA ALA A 66 -1.00 7.86 -6.10
C ALA A 66 -0.94 6.33 -6.14
N ASN A 67 -0.34 5.70 -5.11
CA ASN A 67 -0.26 4.25 -5.02
C ASN A 67 -1.65 3.59 -4.95
N ILE A 68 -2.51 4.07 -4.06
CA ILE A 68 -3.86 3.50 -3.88
C ILE A 68 -4.74 3.81 -5.09
N TRP A 69 -4.67 5.02 -5.63
CA TRP A 69 -5.43 5.40 -6.82
C TRP A 69 -5.06 4.51 -8.03
N ALA A 70 -3.77 4.29 -8.27
CA ALA A 70 -3.32 3.44 -9.36
C ALA A 70 -3.84 2.00 -9.25
N LEU A 71 -3.89 1.45 -8.04
CA LEU A 71 -4.44 0.12 -7.79
C LEU A 71 -5.96 0.08 -7.96
N ALA A 72 -6.66 1.13 -7.55
CA ALA A 72 -8.10 1.25 -7.76
C ALA A 72 -8.45 1.34 -9.25
N GLU A 73 -7.71 2.14 -10.02
CA GLU A 73 -7.93 2.35 -11.46
C GLU A 73 -7.81 1.05 -12.27
N ILE A 74 -6.89 0.17 -11.91
CA ILE A 74 -6.78 -1.14 -12.57
C ILE A 74 -7.80 -2.18 -12.08
N GLY A 75 -8.71 -1.80 -11.19
CA GLY A 75 -9.83 -2.63 -10.74
C GLY A 75 -9.43 -3.82 -9.87
N VAL A 76 -8.49 -3.66 -8.93
CA VAL A 76 -8.16 -4.73 -7.98
C VAL A 76 -9.34 -5.00 -7.05
N SER A 77 -9.58 -6.26 -6.71
CA SER A 77 -10.66 -6.68 -5.81
C SER A 77 -10.30 -6.52 -4.32
N GLY A 78 -9.02 -6.29 -4.03
CA GLY A 78 -8.54 -6.08 -2.67
C GLY A 78 -7.05 -5.79 -2.65
N ILE A 79 -6.57 -5.22 -1.54
CA ILE A 79 -5.17 -4.85 -1.33
C ILE A 79 -4.68 -5.52 -0.05
N LEU A 80 -3.58 -6.25 -0.15
CA LEU A 80 -2.81 -6.76 0.98
C LEU A 80 -1.56 -5.89 1.14
N ALA A 81 -1.52 -5.06 2.18
CA ALA A 81 -0.35 -4.26 2.51
C ALA A 81 0.53 -4.98 3.54
N VAL A 82 1.79 -5.23 3.20
CA VAL A 82 2.75 -5.90 4.07
C VAL A 82 3.75 -4.89 4.61
N GLY A 83 3.99 -4.92 5.90
CA GLY A 83 4.97 -4.06 6.57
C GLY A 83 5.71 -4.78 7.69
N SER A 84 6.99 -4.47 7.84
CA SER A 84 7.74 -4.87 9.02
C SER A 84 7.53 -3.86 10.12
N VAL A 85 7.24 -4.33 11.33
CA VAL A 85 6.95 -3.49 12.51
C VAL A 85 7.71 -4.01 13.72
N GLY A 86 7.93 -3.14 14.72
CA GLY A 86 8.42 -3.56 16.01
C GLY A 86 7.29 -4.14 16.85
N GLY A 87 7.50 -5.33 17.42
CA GLY A 87 6.56 -5.91 18.38
C GLY A 87 6.71 -5.25 19.75
N ILE A 88 5.61 -4.81 20.36
CA ILE A 88 5.57 -4.32 21.75
C ILE A 88 5.17 -5.44 22.70
N ASN A 89 4.19 -6.26 22.30
CA ASN A 89 3.78 -7.42 23.08
C ASN A 89 4.89 -8.49 23.04
N PRO A 90 5.34 -9.03 24.20
CA PRO A 90 6.36 -10.06 24.26
C PRO A 90 6.06 -11.34 23.46
N GLU A 91 4.80 -11.63 23.20
CA GLU A 91 4.37 -12.77 22.37
C GLU A 91 4.63 -12.56 20.88
N LEU A 92 4.80 -11.31 20.44
CA LEU A 92 5.10 -10.94 19.05
C LEU A 92 6.62 -10.99 18.82
N THR A 93 7.14 -12.19 18.73
CA THR A 93 8.56 -12.42 18.46
C THR A 93 8.91 -12.21 16.99
N THR A 94 10.21 -12.17 16.67
CA THR A 94 10.70 -12.03 15.30
C THR A 94 10.12 -13.13 14.39
N GLY A 95 9.54 -12.72 13.27
CA GLY A 95 8.92 -13.63 12.30
C GLY A 95 7.44 -13.92 12.56
N THR A 96 6.86 -13.40 13.63
CA THR A 96 5.42 -13.50 13.88
C THR A 96 4.65 -12.70 12.83
N LEU A 97 3.64 -13.32 12.23
CA LEU A 97 2.68 -12.66 11.36
C LEU A 97 1.47 -12.22 12.18
N ALA A 98 1.10 -10.97 12.07
CA ALA A 98 -0.08 -10.40 12.70
C ALA A 98 -0.94 -9.67 11.68
N VAL A 99 -2.26 -9.82 11.78
CA VAL A 99 -3.24 -9.03 11.05
C VAL A 99 -3.90 -8.11 12.06
N PRO A 100 -3.70 -6.77 11.96
CA PRO A 100 -4.31 -5.84 12.90
C PRO A 100 -5.83 -5.77 12.69
N ASP A 101 -6.57 -5.65 13.75
CA ASP A 101 -8.01 -5.39 13.74
C ASP A 101 -8.31 -3.89 13.80
N GLN A 102 -7.33 -3.07 14.24
CA GLN A 102 -7.43 -1.62 14.30
C GLN A 102 -6.07 -0.95 14.15
N ILE A 103 -6.07 0.28 13.62
CA ILE A 103 -4.88 1.12 13.46
C ILE A 103 -5.11 2.44 14.19
N LEU A 104 -4.14 2.84 15.02
CA LEU A 104 -4.02 4.20 15.54
C LEU A 104 -3.03 4.96 14.68
N ASP A 105 -3.53 5.94 13.93
CA ASP A 105 -2.71 6.75 13.03
C ASP A 105 -2.31 8.07 13.69
N TYR A 106 -1.05 8.15 14.10
CA TYR A 106 -0.42 9.37 14.63
C TYR A 106 0.42 10.10 13.56
N THR A 107 0.37 9.68 12.31
CA THR A 107 1.11 10.36 11.25
C THR A 107 0.48 11.71 10.92
N HIS A 108 1.32 12.70 10.60
CA HIS A 108 0.91 14.06 10.27
C HIS A 108 1.77 14.62 9.14
N SER A 109 1.44 15.83 8.67
CA SER A 109 2.24 16.58 7.68
C SER A 109 2.35 15.93 6.31
N ARG A 110 1.39 15.07 5.95
CA ARG A 110 1.28 14.47 4.60
C ARG A 110 -0.17 14.35 4.18
N ALA A 111 -0.41 14.32 2.87
CA ALA A 111 -1.74 14.10 2.32
C ALA A 111 -2.27 12.71 2.74
N ALA A 112 -3.36 12.69 3.50
CA ALA A 112 -3.93 11.48 4.10
C ALA A 112 -5.32 11.12 3.57
N THR A 113 -5.91 11.95 2.69
CA THR A 113 -7.25 11.77 2.16
C THR A 113 -7.31 12.10 0.67
N PHE A 114 -8.28 11.51 -0.05
CA PHE A 114 -8.63 11.87 -1.41
C PHE A 114 -9.64 13.04 -1.47
N PHE A 115 -10.21 13.41 -0.33
CA PHE A 115 -11.30 14.37 -0.21
C PHE A 115 -10.79 15.70 0.37
N GLU A 116 -9.77 16.28 -0.29
CA GLU A 116 -9.21 17.57 0.06
C GLU A 116 -9.70 18.63 -0.94
N GLY A 117 -10.06 19.80 -0.42
CA GLY A 117 -10.41 20.97 -1.21
C GLY A 117 -11.83 21.47 -0.96
N PRO A 118 -12.13 22.73 -1.36
CA PRO A 118 -13.40 23.39 -1.05
C PRO A 118 -14.60 22.75 -1.73
N ASP A 119 -14.38 22.01 -2.81
CA ASP A 119 -15.45 21.40 -3.62
C ASP A 119 -15.71 19.92 -3.28
N GLN A 120 -15.00 19.38 -2.28
CA GLN A 120 -15.17 18.00 -1.86
C GLN A 120 -15.97 17.92 -0.57
N PRO A 121 -16.92 16.98 -0.46
CA PRO A 121 -17.63 16.79 0.82
C PRO A 121 -16.63 16.38 1.90
N GLU A 122 -16.70 17.07 3.04
CA GLU A 122 -15.94 16.66 4.23
C GLU A 122 -16.46 15.31 4.70
N ILE A 123 -15.71 14.27 4.45
CA ILE A 123 -15.97 12.95 5.03
C ILE A 123 -15.25 12.91 6.36
N GLY A 124 -16.02 12.96 7.46
CA GLY A 124 -15.48 12.82 8.79
C GLY A 124 -14.66 11.53 8.92
N ARG A 125 -13.56 11.59 9.64
CA ARG A 125 -12.80 10.37 9.99
C ARG A 125 -13.74 9.45 10.79
N ALA A 126 -13.92 8.22 10.35
CA ALA A 126 -14.66 7.23 11.11
C ALA A 126 -14.02 7.11 12.50
N SER A 127 -14.75 7.48 13.54
CA SER A 127 -14.31 7.29 14.91
C SER A 127 -14.64 5.87 15.35
N CYS A 128 -13.84 5.30 16.26
CA CYS A 128 -14.12 3.97 16.85
C CYS A 128 -15.46 3.90 17.60
N ARG A 129 -16.21 5.00 17.69
CA ARG A 129 -17.53 5.09 18.33
C ARG A 129 -18.71 4.79 17.39
N GLU A 130 -18.48 4.66 16.09
CA GLU A 130 -19.54 4.51 15.09
C GLU A 130 -19.77 3.04 14.67
N ARG A 131 -19.38 2.07 15.52
CA ARG A 131 -19.67 0.67 15.33
C ARG A 131 -20.75 0.19 16.30
#